data_42cd59e12111b7201eb0e1e03d80e060
#
_entry.id   42cd59e12111b7201eb0e1e03d80e060
#
_cell.length_a   1.000
_cell.length_b   1.000
_cell.length_c   1.000
_cell.angle_alpha   90.00
_cell.angle_beta   90.00
_cell.angle_gamma   90.00
#
_symmetry.space_group_name_H-M   'P 1'
#
loop_
_entity.id
_entity.type
_entity.pdbx_description
1 polymer ?
#
loop_
_entity_poly.entity_id
_entity_poly.type
_entity_poly.pdbx_seq_one_letter_code
_entity_poly.pdbx_strand_id
1 'polypeptide(L)'
;MIEKKESTISTEDAFLVGVVFGNLSSSKVSEHLEELELLAKTAGANVVHRYTQKLNRINPSFFIGPGKAQLIIEQAKSLDVKLIIFDDELSPAQIKNFSNLSNSIKVIDRSSLILEIFSQHAKTKEAKTQVELAQLEYMLPRLTRAWTHLERQMGGIGTRAGAGETQIEVDRRLVRTRISNLKKELDKIDKERETQRKNRKENYKVALAGYT
;
A
#
# COMPACT_ATOMS: atom_id res chain seq x y z
N MET A 1 40.13 -1.12 0.08
CA MET A 1 39.16 -2.09 -0.49
C MET A 1 37.90 -1.98 0.36
N ILE A 2 36.87 -1.30 -0.15
CA ILE A 2 35.57 -1.18 0.53
C ILE A 2 34.71 -2.30 -0.06
N GLU A 3 34.52 -3.37 0.71
CA GLU A 3 33.59 -4.43 0.34
C GLU A 3 32.18 -3.83 0.29
N LYS A 4 31.64 -3.75 -0.93
CA LYS A 4 30.22 -3.51 -1.17
C LYS A 4 29.47 -4.72 -0.59
N LYS A 5 28.90 -4.58 0.61
CA LYS A 5 27.86 -5.50 1.09
C LYS A 5 26.72 -5.44 0.08
N GLU A 6 26.65 -6.41 -0.81
CA GLU A 6 25.43 -6.71 -1.55
C GLU A 6 24.36 -7.04 -0.51
N SER A 7 23.45 -6.11 -0.29
CA SER A 7 22.23 -6.41 0.44
C SER A 7 21.46 -7.41 -0.44
N THR A 8 21.54 -8.68 -0.11
CA THR A 8 20.60 -9.68 -0.58
C THR A 8 19.20 -9.20 -0.17
N ILE A 9 18.50 -8.55 -1.10
CA ILE A 9 17.09 -8.27 -0.96
C ILE A 9 16.43 -9.63 -0.87
N SER A 10 16.03 -10.05 0.32
CA SER A 10 15.22 -11.26 0.47
C SER A 10 13.90 -10.98 -0.25
N THR A 11 13.74 -11.57 -1.43
CA THR A 11 12.47 -11.53 -2.15
C THR A 11 11.42 -12.24 -1.31
N GLU A 12 10.37 -11.53 -0.93
CA GLU A 12 9.26 -12.09 -0.17
C GLU A 12 8.31 -12.81 -1.14
N ASP A 13 8.06 -14.10 -0.88
CA ASP A 13 7.11 -14.87 -1.69
C ASP A 13 5.68 -14.36 -1.46
N ALA A 14 4.94 -14.22 -2.58
CA ALA A 14 3.60 -13.65 -2.59
C ALA A 14 2.60 -14.48 -3.39
N PHE A 15 1.34 -14.46 -2.95
CA PHE A 15 0.20 -14.89 -3.74
C PHE A 15 -0.54 -13.70 -4.32
N LEU A 16 -1.04 -13.83 -5.55
CA LEU A 16 -1.95 -12.86 -6.15
C LEU A 16 -3.39 -13.38 -6.14
N VAL A 17 -4.33 -12.47 -5.94
CA VAL A 17 -5.76 -12.79 -5.93
C VAL A 17 -6.52 -11.82 -6.81
N GLY A 18 -7.24 -12.34 -7.81
CA GLY A 18 -8.12 -11.58 -8.69
C GLY A 18 -9.54 -12.13 -8.69
N VAL A 19 -10.52 -11.27 -8.92
CA VAL A 19 -11.94 -11.65 -8.91
C VAL A 19 -12.59 -11.33 -10.25
N VAL A 20 -13.24 -12.32 -10.83
CA VAL A 20 -14.10 -12.16 -12.02
C VAL A 20 -15.50 -11.80 -11.54
N PHE A 21 -15.87 -10.52 -11.69
CA PHE A 21 -17.14 -9.99 -11.22
C PHE A 21 -17.70 -8.93 -12.19
N GLY A 22 -19.02 -8.84 -12.26
CA GLY A 22 -19.70 -7.88 -13.13
C GLY A 22 -19.39 -8.13 -14.62
N ASN A 23 -18.91 -7.10 -15.31
CA ASN A 23 -18.57 -7.14 -16.73
C ASN A 23 -17.13 -7.57 -17.02
N LEU A 24 -16.33 -7.90 -15.97
CA LEU A 24 -14.95 -8.34 -16.16
C LEU A 24 -14.91 -9.79 -16.64
N SER A 25 -14.28 -10.00 -17.81
CA SER A 25 -14.03 -11.35 -18.31
C SER A 25 -12.84 -12.01 -17.59
N SER A 26 -12.80 -13.33 -17.58
CA SER A 26 -11.65 -14.07 -17.03
C SER A 26 -10.32 -13.71 -17.72
N SER A 27 -10.35 -13.42 -19.02
CA SER A 27 -9.18 -12.96 -19.78
C SER A 27 -8.66 -11.62 -19.22
N LYS A 28 -9.53 -10.64 -19.02
CA LYS A 28 -9.13 -9.34 -18.45
C LYS A 28 -8.56 -9.46 -17.03
N VAL A 29 -9.16 -10.31 -16.20
CA VAL A 29 -8.60 -10.56 -14.85
C VAL A 29 -7.22 -11.22 -14.93
N SER A 30 -6.98 -12.10 -15.93
CA SER A 30 -5.65 -12.66 -16.16
C SER A 30 -4.63 -11.58 -16.54
N GLU A 31 -4.98 -10.68 -17.45
CA GLU A 31 -4.14 -9.54 -17.84
C GLU A 31 -3.83 -8.62 -16.64
N HIS A 32 -4.83 -8.32 -15.80
CA HIS A 32 -4.63 -7.54 -14.59
C HIS A 32 -3.68 -8.24 -13.60
N LEU A 33 -3.79 -9.56 -13.44
CA LEU A 33 -2.88 -10.33 -12.57
C LEU A 33 -1.46 -10.40 -13.14
N GLU A 34 -1.29 -10.39 -14.46
CA GLU A 34 0.03 -10.30 -15.09
C GLU A 34 0.68 -8.93 -14.81
N GLU A 35 -0.09 -7.85 -14.95
CA GLU A 35 0.37 -6.51 -14.58
C GLU A 35 0.70 -6.42 -13.07
N LEU A 36 -0.17 -6.96 -12.22
CA LEU A 36 0.04 -6.97 -10.77
C LEU A 36 1.31 -7.74 -10.39
N GLU A 37 1.64 -8.83 -11.10
CA GLU A 37 2.89 -9.55 -10.90
C GLU A 37 4.12 -8.69 -11.24
N LEU A 38 4.07 -7.90 -12.31
CA LEU A 38 5.15 -6.97 -12.65
C LEU A 38 5.33 -5.91 -11.56
N LEU A 39 4.21 -5.39 -11.02
CA LEU A 39 4.25 -4.46 -9.89
C LEU A 39 4.83 -5.13 -8.64
N ALA A 40 4.41 -6.36 -8.32
CA ALA A 40 4.93 -7.11 -7.18
C ALA A 40 6.45 -7.34 -7.31
N LYS A 41 6.94 -7.74 -8.48
CA LYS A 41 8.38 -7.85 -8.76
C LYS A 41 9.12 -6.53 -8.58
N THR A 42 8.53 -5.42 -9.03
CA THR A 42 9.10 -4.08 -8.84
C THR A 42 9.22 -3.71 -7.36
N ALA A 43 8.30 -4.16 -6.53
CA ALA A 43 8.34 -4.00 -5.07
C ALA A 43 9.27 -5.00 -4.36
N GLY A 44 9.89 -5.94 -5.08
CA GLY A 44 10.79 -6.96 -4.54
C GLY A 44 10.09 -8.23 -4.07
N ALA A 45 8.83 -8.47 -4.46
CA ALA A 45 8.11 -9.70 -4.16
C ALA A 45 8.24 -10.73 -5.30
N ASN A 46 8.31 -12.02 -4.95
CA ASN A 46 8.30 -13.13 -5.88
C ASN A 46 6.91 -13.78 -5.89
N VAL A 47 6.24 -13.78 -7.04
CA VAL A 47 4.89 -14.35 -7.15
C VAL A 47 4.97 -15.85 -7.40
N VAL A 48 4.53 -16.64 -6.43
CA VAL A 48 4.56 -18.12 -6.51
C VAL A 48 3.23 -18.74 -6.93
N HIS A 49 2.10 -18.01 -6.74
CA HIS A 49 0.79 -18.50 -7.18
C HIS A 49 -0.19 -17.37 -7.46
N ARG A 50 -1.11 -17.61 -8.43
CA ARG A 50 -2.22 -16.70 -8.76
C ARG A 50 -3.55 -17.42 -8.52
N TYR A 51 -4.42 -16.79 -7.75
CA TYR A 51 -5.77 -17.28 -7.49
C TYR A 51 -6.78 -16.41 -8.21
N THR A 52 -7.76 -17.05 -8.83
CA THR A 52 -8.93 -16.38 -9.38
C THR A 52 -10.20 -16.97 -8.80
N GLN A 53 -11.23 -16.15 -8.67
CA GLN A 53 -12.56 -16.60 -8.31
C GLN A 53 -13.62 -15.86 -9.12
N LYS A 54 -14.55 -16.58 -9.73
CA LYS A 54 -15.73 -16.00 -10.35
C LYS A 54 -16.82 -15.85 -9.30
N LEU A 55 -17.37 -14.65 -9.17
CA LEU A 55 -18.39 -14.32 -8.19
C LEU A 55 -19.57 -13.61 -8.86
N ASN A 56 -20.79 -13.93 -8.42
CA ASN A 56 -21.99 -13.18 -8.78
C ASN A 56 -22.16 -11.95 -7.86
N ARG A 57 -21.59 -12.00 -6.67
CA ARG A 57 -21.61 -10.91 -5.68
C ARG A 57 -20.34 -10.93 -4.84
N ILE A 58 -19.74 -9.77 -4.63
CA ILE A 58 -18.59 -9.59 -3.75
C ILE A 58 -18.97 -9.91 -2.30
N ASN A 59 -18.14 -10.69 -1.63
CA ASN A 59 -18.36 -11.01 -0.22
C ASN A 59 -17.97 -9.81 0.65
N PRO A 60 -18.86 -9.31 1.53
CA PRO A 60 -18.56 -8.14 2.36
C PRO A 60 -17.47 -8.40 3.40
N SER A 61 -17.24 -9.65 3.81
CA SER A 61 -16.28 -9.99 4.86
C SER A 61 -14.87 -10.24 4.34
N PHE A 62 -14.72 -10.86 3.14
CA PHE A 62 -13.43 -11.30 2.62
C PHE A 62 -13.17 -10.89 1.16
N PHE A 63 -14.05 -10.11 0.54
CA PHE A 63 -14.05 -9.81 -0.89
C PHE A 63 -14.35 -11.06 -1.75
N ILE A 64 -13.66 -12.18 -1.47
CA ILE A 64 -13.86 -13.53 -2.04
C ILE A 64 -14.74 -14.39 -1.13
N GLY A 65 -15.12 -15.59 -1.59
CA GLY A 65 -15.87 -16.54 -0.76
C GLY A 65 -15.07 -16.95 0.50
N PRO A 66 -15.72 -17.10 1.67
CA PRO A 66 -15.01 -17.39 2.93
C PRO A 66 -14.22 -18.70 2.89
N GLY A 67 -14.74 -19.75 2.25
CA GLY A 67 -14.01 -21.01 2.07
C GLY A 67 -12.77 -20.83 1.18
N LYS A 68 -12.83 -19.98 0.14
CA LYS A 68 -11.67 -19.67 -0.69
C LYS A 68 -10.63 -18.85 0.08
N ALA A 69 -11.07 -17.89 0.91
CA ALA A 69 -10.20 -17.11 1.77
C ALA A 69 -9.42 -18.01 2.74
N GLN A 70 -10.10 -18.94 3.40
CA GLN A 70 -9.48 -19.89 4.31
C GLN A 70 -8.49 -20.81 3.58
N LEU A 71 -8.86 -21.35 2.42
CA LEU A 71 -7.99 -22.18 1.59
C LEU A 71 -6.70 -21.45 1.21
N ILE A 72 -6.80 -20.19 0.77
CA ILE A 72 -5.62 -19.38 0.39
C ILE A 72 -4.71 -19.17 1.61
N ILE A 73 -5.27 -18.88 2.77
CA ILE A 73 -4.49 -18.71 4.02
C ILE A 73 -3.81 -20.03 4.44
N GLU A 74 -4.50 -21.17 4.35
CA GLU A 74 -3.92 -22.46 4.65
C GLU A 74 -2.78 -22.82 3.70
N GLN A 75 -2.95 -22.59 2.40
CA GLN A 75 -1.89 -22.79 1.42
C GLN A 75 -0.71 -21.84 1.62
N ALA A 76 -0.96 -20.58 1.96
CA ALA A 76 0.11 -19.63 2.28
C ALA A 76 0.92 -20.10 3.50
N LYS A 77 0.27 -20.62 4.54
CA LYS A 77 0.95 -21.21 5.70
C LYS A 77 1.78 -22.43 5.34
N SER A 78 1.26 -23.32 4.48
CA SER A 78 1.95 -24.55 4.08
C SER A 78 3.19 -24.30 3.23
N LEU A 79 3.21 -23.21 2.47
CA LEU A 79 4.31 -22.82 1.59
C LEU A 79 5.20 -21.70 2.19
N ASP A 80 4.99 -21.34 3.47
CA ASP A 80 5.64 -20.21 4.17
C ASP A 80 5.53 -18.87 3.44
N VAL A 81 4.46 -18.67 2.65
CA VAL A 81 4.15 -17.41 1.99
C VAL A 81 3.55 -16.43 3.00
N LYS A 82 4.15 -15.24 3.11
CA LYS A 82 3.75 -14.24 4.11
C LYS A 82 3.00 -13.06 3.53
N LEU A 83 2.91 -12.97 2.20
CA LEU A 83 2.27 -11.87 1.50
C LEU A 83 1.17 -12.36 0.55
N ILE A 84 -0.02 -11.74 0.65
CA ILE A 84 -1.12 -11.94 -0.30
C ILE A 84 -1.53 -10.57 -0.85
N ILE A 85 -1.58 -10.45 -2.17
CA ILE A 85 -1.89 -9.19 -2.87
C ILE A 85 -3.17 -9.37 -3.66
N PHE A 86 -4.17 -8.56 -3.38
CA PHE A 86 -5.41 -8.48 -4.14
C PHE A 86 -5.29 -7.45 -5.27
N ASP A 87 -5.79 -7.77 -6.44
CA ASP A 87 -5.88 -6.82 -7.55
C ASP A 87 -6.89 -5.71 -7.27
N ASP A 88 -7.98 -6.05 -6.61
CA ASP A 88 -9.04 -5.13 -6.21
C ASP A 88 -8.77 -4.47 -4.85
N GLU A 89 -9.34 -3.27 -4.65
CA GLU A 89 -9.23 -2.57 -3.37
C GLU A 89 -10.05 -3.27 -2.27
N LEU A 90 -9.40 -3.51 -1.14
CA LEU A 90 -10.02 -4.12 0.04
C LEU A 90 -10.52 -3.06 1.02
N SER A 91 -11.71 -3.28 1.57
CA SER A 91 -12.21 -2.47 2.67
C SER A 91 -11.41 -2.74 3.96
N PRO A 92 -11.38 -1.76 4.90
CA PRO A 92 -10.74 -1.94 6.20
C PRO A 92 -11.25 -3.18 6.98
N ALA A 93 -12.55 -3.49 6.85
CA ALA A 93 -13.16 -4.67 7.48
C ALA A 93 -12.64 -5.97 6.88
N GLN A 94 -12.49 -6.03 5.55
CA GLN A 94 -11.95 -7.21 4.86
C GLN A 94 -10.51 -7.48 5.25
N ILE A 95 -9.65 -6.46 5.24
CA ILE A 95 -8.24 -6.59 5.70
C ILE A 95 -8.18 -7.09 7.14
N LYS A 96 -9.00 -6.53 8.05
CA LYS A 96 -9.09 -6.99 9.43
C LYS A 96 -9.52 -8.44 9.54
N ASN A 97 -10.49 -8.87 8.73
CA ASN A 97 -10.97 -10.25 8.78
C ASN A 97 -9.89 -11.24 8.30
N PHE A 98 -9.09 -10.89 7.29
CA PHE A 98 -7.92 -11.67 6.91
C PHE A 98 -6.88 -11.74 8.02
N SER A 99 -6.59 -10.63 8.70
CA SER A 99 -5.68 -10.61 9.86
C SER A 99 -6.18 -11.51 11.01
N ASN A 100 -7.50 -11.62 11.20
CA ASN A 100 -8.06 -12.55 12.18
C ASN A 100 -7.88 -14.03 11.79
N LEU A 101 -7.81 -14.37 10.49
CA LEU A 101 -7.50 -15.72 10.03
C LEU A 101 -6.03 -16.09 10.22
N SER A 102 -5.13 -15.10 10.08
CA SER A 102 -3.70 -15.30 10.30
C SER A 102 -3.00 -13.97 10.56
N ASN A 103 -2.35 -13.87 11.71
CA ASN A 103 -1.50 -12.72 12.06
C ASN A 103 -0.10 -12.76 11.39
N SER A 104 0.30 -13.93 10.86
CA SER A 104 1.61 -14.13 10.22
C SER A 104 1.61 -13.79 8.72
N ILE A 105 0.42 -13.63 8.11
CA ILE A 105 0.28 -13.36 6.67
C ILE A 105 -0.24 -11.93 6.50
N LYS A 106 0.53 -11.12 5.79
CA LYS A 106 0.16 -9.76 5.41
C LYS A 106 -0.74 -9.81 4.18
N VAL A 107 -1.89 -9.17 4.26
CA VAL A 107 -2.81 -9.02 3.13
C VAL A 107 -2.89 -7.57 2.75
N ILE A 108 -2.58 -7.28 1.50
CA ILE A 108 -2.62 -5.92 0.92
C ILE A 108 -3.41 -5.93 -0.39
N ASP A 109 -3.78 -4.77 -0.85
CA ASP A 109 -4.38 -4.57 -2.16
C ASP A 109 -3.42 -3.86 -3.14
N ARG A 110 -3.83 -3.74 -4.40
CA ARG A 110 -3.07 -3.08 -5.47
C ARG A 110 -2.67 -1.65 -5.09
N SER A 111 -3.57 -0.90 -4.45
CA SER A 111 -3.30 0.49 -4.04
C SER A 111 -2.17 0.56 -3.01
N SER A 112 -2.18 -0.34 -2.02
CA SER A 112 -1.10 -0.45 -1.03
C SER A 112 0.24 -0.82 -1.66
N LEU A 113 0.24 -1.77 -2.61
CA LEU A 113 1.45 -2.17 -3.34
C LEU A 113 2.05 -1.00 -4.13
N ILE A 114 1.22 -0.25 -4.85
CA ILE A 114 1.67 0.93 -5.62
C ILE A 114 2.25 2.00 -4.70
N LEU A 115 1.63 2.26 -3.55
CA LEU A 115 2.16 3.19 -2.55
C LEU A 115 3.52 2.75 -2.00
N GLU A 116 3.72 1.44 -1.82
CA GLU A 116 5.02 0.89 -1.41
C GLU A 116 6.09 1.12 -2.48
N ILE A 117 5.78 0.85 -3.76
CA ILE A 117 6.69 1.11 -4.88
C ILE A 117 7.07 2.59 -4.93
N PHE A 118 6.10 3.50 -4.81
CA PHE A 118 6.39 4.94 -4.78
C PHE A 118 7.25 5.33 -3.58
N SER A 119 7.02 4.72 -2.42
CA SER A 119 7.84 4.96 -1.23
C SER A 119 9.31 4.61 -1.44
N GLN A 120 9.57 3.48 -2.09
CA GLN A 120 10.93 3.02 -2.40
C GLN A 120 11.64 3.90 -3.44
N HIS A 121 10.89 4.47 -4.40
CA HIS A 121 11.43 5.25 -5.51
C HIS A 121 11.42 6.76 -5.29
N ALA A 122 10.75 7.28 -4.28
CA ALA A 122 10.69 8.71 -3.97
C ALA A 122 12.05 9.25 -3.52
N LYS A 123 12.72 10.04 -4.36
CA LYS A 123 14.06 10.61 -4.08
C LYS A 123 13.98 12.04 -3.57
N THR A 124 13.09 12.86 -4.13
CA THR A 124 12.96 14.27 -3.77
C THR A 124 12.16 14.46 -2.48
N LYS A 125 12.38 15.56 -1.77
CA LYS A 125 11.62 15.90 -0.57
C LYS A 125 10.13 15.97 -0.88
N GLU A 126 9.74 16.62 -1.98
CA GLU A 126 8.36 16.71 -2.41
C GLU A 126 7.74 15.33 -2.67
N ALA A 127 8.41 14.47 -3.47
CA ALA A 127 7.92 13.13 -3.75
C ALA A 127 7.75 12.31 -2.47
N LYS A 128 8.70 12.39 -1.52
CA LYS A 128 8.58 11.73 -0.21
C LYS A 128 7.38 12.24 0.58
N THR A 129 7.17 13.57 0.60
CA THR A 129 6.04 14.19 1.31
C THR A 129 4.71 13.78 0.67
N GLN A 130 4.62 13.73 -0.67
CA GLN A 130 3.42 13.29 -1.39
C GLN A 130 3.10 11.81 -1.11
N VAL A 131 4.11 10.95 -1.16
CA VAL A 131 3.93 9.52 -0.89
C VAL A 131 3.53 9.28 0.57
N GLU A 132 4.19 9.94 1.53
CA GLU A 132 3.82 9.85 2.93
C GLU A 132 2.38 10.30 3.18
N LEU A 133 1.97 11.40 2.55
CA LEU A 133 0.59 11.89 2.62
C LEU A 133 -0.40 10.83 2.09
N ALA A 134 -0.15 10.28 0.90
CA ALA A 134 -1.01 9.27 0.30
C ALA A 134 -1.08 7.98 1.14
N GLN A 135 0.04 7.53 1.70
CA GLN A 135 0.09 6.38 2.62
C GLN A 135 -0.74 6.62 3.87
N LEU A 136 -0.65 7.80 4.49
CA LEU A 136 -1.42 8.13 5.69
C LEU A 136 -2.92 8.28 5.40
N GLU A 137 -3.29 8.85 4.26
CA GLU A 137 -4.69 8.95 3.84
C GLU A 137 -5.29 7.57 3.54
N TYR A 138 -4.54 6.69 2.90
CA TYR A 138 -4.93 5.30 2.67
C TYR A 138 -5.08 4.52 3.99
N MET A 139 -4.19 4.75 4.94
CA MET A 139 -4.11 4.04 6.20
C MET A 139 -5.15 4.54 7.23
N LEU A 140 -5.48 5.83 7.24
CA LEU A 140 -6.35 6.45 8.24
C LEU A 140 -7.71 5.72 8.43
N PRO A 141 -8.49 5.36 7.37
CA PRO A 141 -9.71 4.60 7.53
C PRO A 141 -9.47 3.14 7.95
N ARG A 142 -8.25 2.63 7.74
CA ARG A 142 -7.84 1.26 8.03
C ARG A 142 -7.26 1.08 9.45
N LEU A 143 -7.07 2.17 10.18
CA LEU A 143 -6.65 2.13 11.59
C LEU A 143 -7.73 1.46 12.46
N THR A 144 -7.48 0.22 12.84
CA THR A 144 -8.30 -0.60 13.73
C THR A 144 -7.44 -1.13 14.88
N ARG A 145 -8.06 -1.69 15.93
CA ARG A 145 -7.32 -2.26 17.09
C ARG A 145 -6.27 -3.32 16.75
N ALA A 146 -6.31 -3.92 15.57
CA ALA A 146 -5.35 -4.93 15.13
C ALA A 146 -4.01 -4.37 14.62
N TRP A 147 -3.89 -3.04 14.46
CA TRP A 147 -2.69 -2.40 13.90
C TRP A 147 -1.74 -1.86 14.97
N THR A 148 -1.37 -2.70 15.93
CA THR A 148 -0.38 -2.39 16.97
C THR A 148 1.06 -2.23 16.43
N HIS A 149 1.28 -2.48 15.13
CA HIS A 149 2.60 -2.38 14.51
C HIS A 149 3.01 -0.97 14.06
N LEU A 150 2.10 0.01 14.07
CA LEU A 150 2.41 1.39 13.68
C LEU A 150 3.40 2.05 14.65
N GLU A 151 3.41 1.65 15.91
CA GLU A 151 4.34 2.16 16.93
C GLU A 151 5.81 1.94 16.57
N ARG A 152 6.14 0.89 15.80
CA ARG A 152 7.51 0.60 15.40
C ARG A 152 7.99 1.43 14.20
N GLN A 153 7.09 1.87 13.32
CA GLN A 153 7.45 2.65 12.13
C GLN A 153 7.51 4.16 12.37
N MET A 154 6.72 4.68 13.32
CA MET A 154 6.65 6.12 13.60
C MET A 154 7.54 6.58 14.77
N GLY A 155 8.45 5.74 15.29
CA GLY A 155 9.39 6.10 16.35
C GLY A 155 8.67 6.53 17.64
N GLY A 156 8.50 5.59 18.55
CA GLY A 156 7.92 5.68 19.88
C GLY A 156 7.79 7.07 20.50
N ILE A 157 6.70 7.75 20.28
CA ILE A 157 6.30 8.85 21.12
C ILE A 157 5.24 8.29 22.08
N GLY A 158 5.71 7.84 23.23
CA GLY A 158 4.85 7.49 24.36
C GLY A 158 4.09 8.71 24.86
N THR A 159 2.94 9.00 24.28
CA THR A 159 2.02 10.00 24.78
C THR A 159 1.08 9.35 25.79
N ARG A 160 1.09 9.84 27.02
CA ARG A 160 0.07 9.53 28.03
C ARG A 160 -1.30 9.89 27.45
N ALA A 161 -2.12 8.88 27.12
CA ALA A 161 -3.50 9.08 26.76
C ALA A 161 -4.21 9.79 27.92
N GLY A 162 -4.95 10.86 27.62
CA GLY A 162 -5.84 11.50 28.60
C GLY A 162 -6.88 10.49 29.09
N ALA A 163 -7.29 10.61 30.34
CA ALA A 163 -8.28 9.73 30.95
C ALA A 163 -9.56 9.72 30.11
N GLY A 164 -9.87 8.59 29.45
CA GLY A 164 -11.07 8.35 28.65
C GLY A 164 -10.89 8.20 27.14
N GLU A 165 -9.72 8.50 26.55
CA GLU A 165 -9.45 8.31 25.12
C GLU A 165 -8.84 6.92 24.85
N THR A 166 -9.38 6.20 23.86
CA THR A 166 -8.79 4.91 23.47
C THR A 166 -7.49 5.13 22.68
N GLN A 167 -6.53 4.20 22.76
CA GLN A 167 -5.26 4.27 22.01
C GLN A 167 -5.50 4.55 20.52
N ILE A 168 -6.54 3.95 19.92
CA ILE A 168 -6.89 4.15 18.51
C ILE A 168 -7.32 5.59 18.20
N GLU A 169 -8.03 6.24 19.12
CA GLU A 169 -8.46 7.64 18.92
C GLU A 169 -7.24 8.57 18.97
N VAL A 170 -6.30 8.30 19.87
CA VAL A 170 -5.00 9.01 19.91
C VAL A 170 -4.24 8.81 18.60
N ASP A 171 -4.11 7.59 18.12
CA ASP A 171 -3.41 7.27 16.89
C ASP A 171 -4.05 7.95 15.68
N ARG A 172 -5.37 7.90 15.57
CA ARG A 172 -6.11 8.60 14.50
C ARG A 172 -5.93 10.12 14.57
N ARG A 173 -5.88 10.70 15.76
CA ARG A 173 -5.64 12.12 15.94
C ARG A 173 -4.22 12.49 15.48
N LEU A 174 -3.22 11.70 15.86
CA LEU A 174 -1.82 11.89 15.43
C LEU A 174 -1.69 11.81 13.92
N VAL A 175 -2.29 10.80 13.28
CA VAL A 175 -2.27 10.65 11.82
C VAL A 175 -2.97 11.83 11.13
N ARG A 176 -4.14 12.29 11.61
CA ARG A 176 -4.81 13.48 11.04
C ARG A 176 -3.96 14.74 11.18
N THR A 177 -3.29 14.92 12.32
CA THR A 177 -2.37 16.05 12.52
C THR A 177 -1.20 15.96 11.54
N ARG A 178 -0.62 14.78 11.35
CA ARG A 178 0.46 14.57 10.39
C ARG A 178 0.03 14.86 8.95
N ILE A 179 -1.15 14.37 8.53
CA ILE A 179 -1.77 14.68 7.23
C ILE A 179 -1.91 16.20 7.04
N SER A 180 -2.43 16.92 8.04
CA SER A 180 -2.58 18.38 7.98
C SER A 180 -1.23 19.08 7.81
N ASN A 181 -0.20 18.64 8.52
CA ASN A 181 1.14 19.22 8.43
C ASN A 181 1.79 18.95 7.06
N LEU A 182 1.65 17.73 6.52
CA LEU A 182 2.17 17.38 5.20
C LEU A 182 1.48 18.19 4.08
N LYS A 183 0.17 18.42 4.17
CA LYS A 183 -0.56 19.29 3.23
C LYS A 183 -0.01 20.72 3.25
N LYS A 184 0.24 21.29 4.43
CA LYS A 184 0.86 22.62 4.57
C LYS A 184 2.29 22.65 4.01
N GLU A 185 3.04 21.58 4.16
CA GLU A 185 4.40 21.47 3.63
C GLU A 185 4.38 21.44 2.09
N LEU A 186 3.47 20.69 1.48
CA LEU A 186 3.27 20.67 0.02
C LEU A 186 2.85 22.05 -0.51
N ASP A 187 1.89 22.71 0.13
CA ASP A 187 1.49 24.08 -0.23
C ASP A 187 2.68 25.07 -0.20
N LYS A 188 3.58 24.91 0.77
CA LYS A 188 4.81 25.73 0.85
C LYS A 188 5.75 25.45 -0.32
N ILE A 189 5.97 24.18 -0.65
CA ILE A 189 6.80 23.76 -1.78
C ILE A 189 6.23 24.33 -3.09
N ASP A 190 4.91 24.26 -3.28
CA ASP A 190 4.25 24.79 -4.48
C ASP A 190 4.43 26.31 -4.62
N LYS A 191 4.30 27.07 -3.53
CA LYS A 191 4.54 28.52 -3.52
C LYS A 191 6.00 28.86 -3.84
N GLU A 192 6.95 28.11 -3.28
CA GLU A 192 8.37 28.28 -3.58
C GLU A 192 8.65 28.02 -5.07
N ARG A 193 8.07 26.97 -5.65
CA ARG A 193 8.17 26.67 -7.09
C ARG A 193 7.52 27.74 -7.96
N GLU A 194 6.38 28.26 -7.56
CA GLU A 194 5.72 29.34 -8.28
C GLU A 194 6.60 30.58 -8.32
N THR A 195 7.24 30.91 -7.21
CA THR A 195 8.20 32.02 -7.12
C THR A 195 9.40 31.80 -8.04
N GLN A 196 9.97 30.59 -8.05
CA GLN A 196 11.08 30.24 -8.96
C GLN A 196 10.67 30.26 -10.44
N ARG A 197 9.42 29.94 -10.76
CA ARG A 197 8.89 29.98 -12.14
C ARG A 197 8.62 31.39 -12.62
N LYS A 198 8.29 32.34 -11.74
CA LYS A 198 8.03 33.74 -12.13
C LYS A 198 9.20 34.35 -12.89
N ASN A 199 10.44 34.07 -12.49
CA ASN A 199 11.65 34.55 -13.14
C ASN A 199 11.94 33.88 -14.49
N ARG A 200 11.20 32.86 -14.89
CA ARG A 200 11.38 32.10 -16.15
C ARG A 200 10.25 32.32 -17.16
N LYS A 201 9.33 33.28 -16.92
CA LYS A 201 8.16 33.50 -17.80
C LYS A 201 8.56 33.98 -19.19
N GLU A 202 9.69 34.67 -19.32
CA GLU A 202 10.19 35.24 -20.56
C GLU A 202 11.06 34.27 -21.38
N ASN A 203 11.40 33.09 -20.83
CA ASN A 203 12.24 32.14 -21.53
C ASN A 203 11.41 31.19 -22.42
N TYR A 204 11.97 30.81 -23.57
CA TYR A 204 11.37 29.78 -24.43
C TYR A 204 11.22 28.45 -23.65
N LYS A 205 10.03 27.84 -23.77
CA LYS A 205 9.74 26.57 -23.14
C LYS A 205 9.78 25.47 -24.19
N VAL A 206 10.68 24.52 -24.04
CA VAL A 206 10.78 23.33 -24.88
C VAL A 206 10.39 22.12 -24.06
N ALA A 207 9.42 21.35 -24.53
CA ALA A 207 9.07 20.05 -23.97
C ALA A 207 9.63 18.97 -24.88
N LEU A 208 10.42 18.06 -24.32
CA LEU A 208 10.83 16.83 -24.98
C LEU A 208 9.80 15.75 -24.62
N ALA A 209 9.04 15.27 -25.60
CA ALA A 209 8.15 14.13 -25.45
C ALA A 209 8.76 12.97 -26.22
N GLY A 210 8.89 11.83 -25.58
CA GLY A 210 9.43 10.63 -26.17
C GLY A 210 8.86 9.38 -25.51
N TYR A 211 8.92 8.27 -26.23
CA TYR A 211 8.63 6.95 -25.69
C TYR A 211 9.84 6.50 -24.86
N THR A 212 9.62 6.16 -23.58
CA THR A 212 10.64 5.64 -22.67
C THR A 212 10.44 4.16 -22.45
#